data_b87169bec19e68d89dc16ea9d348a4ed
#
_entry.id   b87169bec19e68d89dc16ea9d348a4ed
#
_cell.length_a   1.000
_cell.length_b   1.000
_cell.length_c   1.000
_cell.angle_alpha   90.00
_cell.angle_beta   90.00
_cell.angle_gamma   90.00
#
_symmetry.space_group_name_H-M   'P 1'
#
loop_
_entity.id
_entity.type
_entity.pdbx_description
1 polymer ?
#
loop_
_entity_poly.entity_id
_entity_poly.type
_entity_poly.pdbx_seq_one_letter_code
_entity_poly.pdbx_strand_id
1 'polypeptide(L)'
;MSIKIAITNEKGGCGKTTSAVNISAILAERGYRVLLADVDPQSYATMYYGLYNADDPSLYDAITGVWPVNDAIVKTVFGVDVLRSNTKSMKLEEMLTEYKLRGRAYNDLLSKLLTPIENNYDYIIIDCPPQGYKLLENVQRYADYILIPMIPDEFALHSLRIKAESLIEIRRTINPHLRLLGGLIIMDEKNGTKAIYRDALQSQDVIPFFNATVRKNITLSRAINAHEPINTYAKHCNGNIDYQAVVNEIIGRVEK
;
A
#
# COMPACT_ATOMS: atom_id res chain seq x y z
N MET A 1 14.49 -13.57 1.67
CA MET A 1 14.13 -12.20 2.14
C MET A 1 12.78 -11.83 1.55
N SER A 2 11.89 -11.23 2.31
CA SER A 2 10.61 -10.73 1.81
C SER A 2 10.78 -9.49 0.94
N ILE A 3 9.90 -9.32 -0.03
CA ILE A 3 9.81 -8.11 -0.85
C ILE A 3 8.77 -7.18 -0.23
N LYS A 4 9.19 -5.96 0.15
CA LYS A 4 8.36 -4.99 0.88
C LYS A 4 7.92 -3.86 -0.05
N ILE A 5 6.62 -3.77 -0.34
CA ILE A 5 6.05 -2.79 -1.28
C ILE A 5 5.08 -1.86 -0.53
N ALA A 6 5.46 -0.59 -0.44
CA ALA A 6 4.59 0.45 0.09
C ALA A 6 3.69 1.02 -1.02
N ILE A 7 2.37 1.02 -0.77
CA ILE A 7 1.39 1.62 -1.68
C ILE A 7 1.00 2.98 -1.13
N THR A 8 1.50 4.04 -1.74
CA THR A 8 1.39 5.40 -1.20
C THR A 8 1.03 6.42 -2.27
N ASN A 9 0.23 7.39 -1.92
CA ASN A 9 0.01 8.64 -2.63
C ASN A 9 -0.59 9.66 -1.65
N GLU A 10 -0.25 10.92 -1.84
CA GLU A 10 -0.74 12.06 -1.06
C GLU A 10 -2.25 12.27 -1.22
N LYS A 11 -2.74 12.03 -2.44
CA LYS A 11 -4.14 12.24 -2.81
C LYS A 11 -5.03 11.19 -2.15
N GLY A 12 -6.05 11.65 -1.41
CA GLY A 12 -7.13 10.79 -0.92
C GLY A 12 -7.95 10.21 -2.07
N GLY A 13 -8.51 9.01 -1.88
CA GLY A 13 -9.38 8.38 -2.88
C GLY A 13 -8.68 7.89 -4.16
N CYS A 14 -7.35 7.88 -4.20
CA CYS A 14 -6.58 7.38 -5.34
C CYS A 14 -6.36 5.86 -5.32
N GLY A 15 -7.18 5.08 -4.61
CA GLY A 15 -7.19 3.62 -4.64
C GLY A 15 -6.01 2.92 -3.99
N LYS A 16 -5.31 3.54 -3.03
CA LYS A 16 -4.23 2.89 -2.27
C LYS A 16 -4.68 1.57 -1.65
N THR A 17 -5.65 1.65 -0.76
CA THR A 17 -6.22 0.49 -0.06
C THR A 17 -6.78 -0.56 -1.01
N THR A 18 -7.56 -0.14 -2.02
CA THR A 18 -8.10 -1.05 -3.03
C THR A 18 -6.98 -1.80 -3.77
N SER A 19 -5.89 -1.10 -4.11
CA SER A 19 -4.73 -1.72 -4.75
C SER A 19 -3.98 -2.64 -3.77
N ALA A 20 -3.77 -2.22 -2.52
CA ALA A 20 -3.09 -3.03 -1.50
C ALA A 20 -3.80 -4.36 -1.27
N VAL A 21 -5.12 -4.32 -1.05
CA VAL A 21 -5.94 -5.52 -0.83
C VAL A 21 -5.93 -6.45 -2.03
N ASN A 22 -6.18 -5.94 -3.24
CA ASN A 22 -6.31 -6.80 -4.42
C ASN A 22 -4.96 -7.34 -4.91
N ILE A 23 -3.87 -6.56 -4.80
CA ILE A 23 -2.52 -7.05 -5.09
C ILE A 23 -2.15 -8.16 -4.09
N SER A 24 -2.39 -7.97 -2.79
CA SER A 24 -2.13 -8.98 -1.75
C SER A 24 -2.88 -10.28 -2.01
N ALA A 25 -4.18 -10.19 -2.30
CA ALA A 25 -5.02 -11.36 -2.53
C ALA A 25 -4.62 -12.14 -3.79
N ILE A 26 -4.24 -11.44 -4.87
CA ILE A 26 -3.79 -12.09 -6.11
C ILE A 26 -2.40 -12.73 -5.93
N LEU A 27 -1.49 -12.10 -5.19
CA LEU A 27 -0.21 -12.73 -4.83
C LEU A 27 -0.43 -14.00 -4.00
N ALA A 28 -1.35 -13.98 -3.03
CA ALA A 28 -1.71 -15.15 -2.24
C ALA A 28 -2.37 -16.25 -3.08
N GLU A 29 -3.27 -15.90 -4.02
CA GLU A 29 -3.86 -16.84 -5.00
C GLU A 29 -2.78 -17.57 -5.82
N ARG A 30 -1.63 -16.93 -6.05
CA ARG A 30 -0.48 -17.51 -6.76
C ARG A 30 0.44 -18.37 -5.89
N GLY A 31 0.10 -18.52 -4.61
CA GLY A 31 0.85 -19.35 -3.66
C GLY A 31 1.95 -18.64 -2.90
N TYR A 32 2.09 -17.32 -3.04
CA TYR A 32 3.01 -16.53 -2.21
C TYR A 32 2.44 -16.36 -0.80
N ARG A 33 3.32 -16.37 0.21
CA ARG A 33 3.00 -16.00 1.59
C ARG A 33 2.97 -14.48 1.69
N VAL A 34 1.82 -13.91 1.99
CA VAL A 34 1.61 -12.46 1.90
C VAL A 34 1.13 -11.91 3.23
N LEU A 35 1.83 -10.87 3.72
CA LEU A 35 1.36 -10.00 4.79
C LEU A 35 0.85 -8.68 4.17
N LEU A 36 -0.38 -8.32 4.45
CA LEU A 36 -0.90 -6.97 4.25
C LEU A 36 -0.80 -6.20 5.57
N ALA A 37 0.06 -5.20 5.64
CA ALA A 37 0.17 -4.33 6.80
C ALA A 37 -0.69 -3.06 6.58
N ASP A 38 -1.76 -2.93 7.36
CA ASP A 38 -2.58 -1.72 7.38
C ASP A 38 -1.93 -0.68 8.30
N VAL A 39 -1.30 0.32 7.69
CA VAL A 39 -0.58 1.40 8.40
C VAL A 39 -1.38 2.70 8.38
N ASP A 40 -2.52 2.74 7.66
CA ASP A 40 -3.40 3.90 7.66
C ASP A 40 -4.22 3.97 8.97
N PRO A 41 -4.18 5.08 9.72
CA PRO A 41 -5.02 5.28 10.91
C PRO A 41 -6.52 5.18 10.63
N GLN A 42 -6.96 5.31 9.38
CA GLN A 42 -8.35 5.10 8.98
C GLN A 42 -8.73 3.61 8.89
N SER A 43 -7.75 2.69 8.91
CA SER A 43 -7.94 1.23 8.99
C SER A 43 -8.77 0.64 7.85
N TYR A 44 -8.71 1.25 6.66
CA TYR A 44 -9.56 0.82 5.54
C TYR A 44 -9.18 -0.55 4.99
N ALA A 45 -7.92 -0.97 5.03
CA ALA A 45 -7.54 -2.31 4.60
C ALA A 45 -8.07 -3.37 5.58
N THR A 46 -8.02 -3.08 6.88
CA THR A 46 -8.62 -3.91 7.94
C THR A 46 -10.13 -4.01 7.78
N MET A 47 -10.81 -2.87 7.53
CA MET A 47 -12.25 -2.83 7.28
C MET A 47 -12.64 -3.57 6.01
N TYR A 48 -11.80 -3.49 4.96
CA TYR A 48 -12.06 -4.19 3.70
C TYR A 48 -12.24 -5.69 3.90
N TYR A 49 -11.47 -6.31 4.77
CA TYR A 49 -11.61 -7.73 5.11
C TYR A 49 -12.61 -8.03 6.22
N GLY A 50 -13.37 -7.04 6.71
CA GLY A 50 -14.32 -7.22 7.82
C GLY A 50 -13.66 -7.53 9.17
N LEU A 51 -12.38 -7.18 9.32
CA LEU A 51 -11.57 -7.50 10.50
C LEU A 51 -11.49 -6.36 11.53
N TYR A 52 -12.22 -5.26 11.29
CA TYR A 52 -12.14 -4.09 12.17
C TYR A 52 -12.89 -4.32 13.48
N ASN A 53 -12.14 -4.18 14.59
CA ASN A 53 -12.69 -4.08 15.93
C ASN A 53 -11.78 -3.14 16.75
N ALA A 54 -12.36 -2.16 17.44
CA ALA A 54 -11.64 -1.16 18.21
C ALA A 54 -10.90 -1.76 19.42
N ASP A 55 -11.40 -2.86 19.96
CA ASP A 55 -10.86 -3.50 21.16
C ASP A 55 -9.80 -4.56 20.85
N ASP A 56 -9.73 -5.04 19.62
CA ASP A 56 -8.76 -6.06 19.21
C ASP A 56 -7.32 -5.52 19.17
N PRO A 57 -6.32 -6.42 19.34
CA PRO A 57 -4.92 -6.09 19.10
C PRO A 57 -4.69 -5.53 17.69
N SER A 58 -3.88 -4.50 17.61
CA SER A 58 -3.64 -3.72 16.38
C SER A 58 -2.18 -3.33 16.22
N LEU A 59 -1.83 -2.71 15.10
CA LEU A 59 -0.53 -2.11 14.86
C LEU A 59 -0.08 -1.19 16.01
N TYR A 60 -1.01 -0.40 16.57
CA TYR A 60 -0.72 0.46 17.72
C TYR A 60 -0.26 -0.36 18.94
N ASP A 61 -1.02 -1.39 19.27
CA ASP A 61 -0.76 -2.22 20.46
C ASP A 61 0.57 -2.99 20.30
N ALA A 62 0.87 -3.44 19.08
CA ALA A 62 2.12 -4.13 18.76
C ALA A 62 3.34 -3.17 18.83
N ILE A 63 3.24 -1.95 18.28
CA ILE A 63 4.33 -0.96 18.34
C ILE A 63 4.58 -0.49 19.77
N THR A 64 3.53 -0.34 20.57
CA THR A 64 3.66 0.10 21.96
C THR A 64 4.05 -1.03 22.92
N GLY A 65 4.11 -2.28 22.44
CA GLY A 65 4.49 -3.45 23.24
C GLY A 65 3.39 -3.95 24.17
N VAL A 66 2.15 -3.49 23.99
CA VAL A 66 0.98 -3.97 24.77
C VAL A 66 0.63 -5.39 24.37
N TRP A 67 0.74 -5.72 23.09
CA TRP A 67 0.51 -7.06 22.54
C TRP A 67 1.64 -7.50 21.62
N PRO A 68 1.97 -8.80 21.55
CA PRO A 68 2.86 -9.32 20.52
C PRO A 68 2.30 -9.04 19.11
N VAL A 69 3.18 -8.80 18.13
CA VAL A 69 2.76 -8.52 16.74
C VAL A 69 1.88 -9.65 16.16
N ASN A 70 2.15 -10.89 16.54
CA ASN A 70 1.38 -12.04 16.05
C ASN A 70 -0.10 -12.01 16.49
N ASP A 71 -0.43 -11.37 17.62
CA ASP A 71 -1.80 -11.23 18.07
C ASP A 71 -2.57 -10.15 17.28
N ALA A 72 -1.84 -9.20 16.69
CA ALA A 72 -2.39 -8.19 15.79
C ALA A 72 -2.55 -8.69 14.35
N ILE A 73 -1.97 -9.86 14.00
CA ILE A 73 -2.04 -10.45 12.66
C ILE A 73 -3.18 -11.48 12.60
N VAL A 74 -4.07 -11.34 11.63
CA VAL A 74 -5.18 -12.25 11.37
C VAL A 74 -5.03 -12.92 10.02
N LYS A 75 -5.13 -14.26 10.01
CA LYS A 75 -5.17 -15.04 8.76
C LYS A 75 -6.56 -14.98 8.16
N THR A 76 -6.66 -14.50 6.94
CA THR A 76 -7.94 -14.46 6.22
C THR A 76 -8.20 -15.77 5.47
N VAL A 77 -9.45 -16.02 5.14
CA VAL A 77 -9.84 -17.16 4.28
C VAL A 77 -9.34 -16.99 2.82
N PHE A 78 -8.82 -15.82 2.48
CA PHE A 78 -8.30 -15.48 1.16
C PHE A 78 -6.79 -15.73 1.03
N GLY A 79 -6.15 -16.33 2.05
CA GLY A 79 -4.72 -16.63 2.04
C GLY A 79 -3.81 -15.46 2.35
N VAL A 80 -4.35 -14.30 2.71
CA VAL A 80 -3.60 -13.11 3.13
C VAL A 80 -3.61 -13.02 4.64
N ASP A 81 -2.43 -12.85 5.24
CA ASP A 81 -2.31 -12.45 6.64
C ASP A 81 -2.43 -10.93 6.72
N VAL A 82 -3.25 -10.40 7.63
CA VAL A 82 -3.49 -8.95 7.77
C VAL A 82 -3.00 -8.48 9.14
N LEU A 83 -2.00 -7.60 9.16
CA LEU A 83 -1.68 -6.82 10.34
C LEU A 83 -2.71 -5.69 10.47
N ARG A 84 -3.59 -5.84 11.46
CA ARG A 84 -4.75 -4.96 11.64
C ARG A 84 -4.37 -3.58 12.15
N SER A 85 -5.12 -2.58 11.70
CA SER A 85 -5.16 -1.23 12.26
C SER A 85 -6.51 -0.99 12.94
N ASN A 86 -6.57 0.03 13.81
CA ASN A 86 -7.81 0.54 14.39
C ASN A 86 -7.65 2.01 14.78
N THR A 87 -8.67 2.62 15.37
CA THR A 87 -8.67 4.03 15.79
C THR A 87 -7.54 4.40 16.76
N LYS A 88 -6.94 3.43 17.48
CA LYS A 88 -5.76 3.68 18.34
C LYS A 88 -4.55 4.16 17.52
N SER A 89 -4.48 3.86 16.21
CA SER A 89 -3.39 4.30 15.33
C SER A 89 -3.29 5.82 15.18
N MET A 90 -4.36 6.57 15.48
CA MET A 90 -4.29 8.04 15.61
C MET A 90 -3.38 8.45 16.78
N LYS A 91 -3.45 7.72 17.90
CA LYS A 91 -2.57 7.97 19.08
C LYS A 91 -1.11 7.63 18.75
N LEU A 92 -0.88 6.68 17.84
CA LEU A 92 0.47 6.36 17.39
C LEU A 92 1.12 7.55 16.69
N GLU A 93 0.38 8.26 15.85
CA GLU A 93 0.88 9.46 15.17
C GLU A 93 1.25 10.58 16.17
N GLU A 94 0.43 10.77 17.21
CA GLU A 94 0.72 11.71 18.29
C GLU A 94 2.00 11.33 19.04
N MET A 95 2.14 10.05 19.40
CA MET A 95 3.32 9.50 20.09
C MET A 95 4.59 9.67 19.24
N LEU A 96 4.53 9.36 17.92
CA LEU A 96 5.66 9.51 17.02
C LEU A 96 6.09 10.98 16.87
N THR A 97 5.13 11.89 16.85
CA THR A 97 5.38 13.33 16.82
C THR A 97 6.10 13.79 18.09
N GLU A 98 5.63 13.33 19.25
CA GLU A 98 6.27 13.63 20.55
C GLU A 98 7.70 13.06 20.60
N TYR A 99 7.93 11.82 20.13
CA TYR A 99 9.26 11.22 20.08
C TYR A 99 10.21 12.04 19.22
N LYS A 100 9.76 12.50 18.05
CA LYS A 100 10.53 13.38 17.17
C LYS A 100 10.91 14.68 17.87
N LEU A 101 9.96 15.33 18.51
CA LEU A 101 10.19 16.60 19.24
C LEU A 101 11.18 16.44 20.40
N ARG A 102 11.20 15.26 21.04
CA ARG A 102 12.13 14.95 22.15
C ARG A 102 13.46 14.35 21.68
N GLY A 103 13.74 14.32 20.38
CA GLY A 103 14.96 13.75 19.82
C GLY A 103 15.09 12.23 20.01
N ARG A 104 13.98 11.50 20.24
CA ARG A 104 13.94 10.04 20.33
C ARG A 104 13.81 9.42 18.94
N ALA A 105 14.32 8.19 18.80
CA ALA A 105 14.08 7.40 17.58
C ALA A 105 12.57 7.13 17.42
N TYR A 106 12.04 7.51 16.25
CA TYR A 106 10.60 7.41 15.95
C TYR A 106 10.30 6.82 14.58
N ASN A 107 11.28 6.73 13.69
CA ASN A 107 11.10 6.35 12.29
C ASN A 107 11.60 4.93 11.96
N ASP A 108 11.91 4.13 12.96
CA ASP A 108 12.36 2.74 12.81
C ASP A 108 11.47 1.71 13.55
N LEU A 109 10.35 2.16 14.12
CA LEU A 109 9.48 1.31 14.93
C LEU A 109 8.81 0.21 14.10
N LEU A 110 8.38 0.53 12.88
CA LEU A 110 7.81 -0.47 11.97
C LEU A 110 8.86 -1.51 11.56
N SER A 111 10.09 -1.09 11.27
CA SER A 111 11.19 -2.02 10.98
C SER A 111 11.46 -2.95 12.17
N LYS A 112 11.57 -2.41 13.38
CA LYS A 112 11.79 -3.20 14.60
C LYS A 112 10.66 -4.21 14.84
N LEU A 113 9.43 -3.83 14.51
CA LEU A 113 8.26 -4.69 14.68
C LEU A 113 8.23 -5.83 13.67
N LEU A 114 8.49 -5.55 12.39
CA LEU A 114 8.26 -6.51 11.30
C LEU A 114 9.49 -7.33 10.92
N THR A 115 10.72 -6.84 11.10
CA THR A 115 11.95 -7.59 10.76
C THR A 115 12.00 -8.99 11.41
N PRO A 116 11.60 -9.18 12.68
CA PRO A 116 11.64 -10.51 13.30
C PRO A 116 10.72 -11.55 12.62
N ILE A 117 9.67 -11.11 11.94
CA ILE A 117 8.67 -11.98 11.30
C ILE A 117 8.71 -11.96 9.77
N GLU A 118 9.46 -11.06 9.15
CA GLU A 118 9.43 -10.85 7.69
C GLU A 118 9.79 -12.11 6.88
N ASN A 119 10.64 -13.00 7.41
CA ASN A 119 11.01 -14.24 6.75
C ASN A 119 9.88 -15.27 6.63
N ASN A 120 8.77 -15.06 7.33
CA ASN A 120 7.57 -15.88 7.17
C ASN A 120 6.80 -15.55 5.88
N TYR A 121 7.13 -14.44 5.20
CA TYR A 121 6.43 -13.92 4.03
C TYR A 121 7.35 -13.78 2.83
N ASP A 122 6.79 -13.96 1.65
CA ASP A 122 7.45 -13.70 0.38
C ASP A 122 7.23 -12.23 -0.03
N TYR A 123 6.03 -11.69 0.28
CA TYR A 123 5.68 -10.30 0.06
C TYR A 123 5.07 -9.67 1.33
N ILE A 124 5.46 -8.44 1.60
CA ILE A 124 4.81 -7.56 2.59
C ILE A 124 4.29 -6.34 1.84
N ILE A 125 2.98 -6.26 1.70
CA ILE A 125 2.29 -5.12 1.09
C ILE A 125 1.86 -4.17 2.21
N ILE A 126 2.17 -2.88 2.04
CA ILE A 126 1.91 -1.88 3.09
C ILE A 126 0.93 -0.86 2.55
N ASP A 127 -0.28 -0.84 3.11
CA ASP A 127 -1.27 0.21 2.84
C ASP A 127 -0.93 1.45 3.67
N CYS A 128 -0.59 2.54 2.99
CA CYS A 128 -0.01 3.72 3.61
C CYS A 128 -1.04 4.81 3.88
N PRO A 129 -0.87 5.58 4.99
CA PRO A 129 -1.62 6.81 5.20
C PRO A 129 -1.30 7.84 4.11
N PRO A 130 -2.13 8.90 3.97
CA PRO A 130 -1.77 10.05 3.15
C PRO A 130 -0.52 10.75 3.69
N GLN A 131 0.03 11.69 2.91
CA GLN A 131 1.23 12.43 3.29
C GLN A 131 1.03 13.25 4.58
N GLY A 132 2.13 13.49 5.30
CA GLY A 132 2.15 14.28 6.53
C GLY A 132 2.19 13.45 7.82
N TYR A 133 1.91 12.15 7.73
CA TYR A 133 1.99 11.25 8.88
C TYR A 133 3.43 10.78 9.15
N LYS A 134 3.82 10.71 10.43
CA LYS A 134 5.10 10.14 10.86
C LYS A 134 5.19 8.64 10.61
N LEU A 135 4.05 7.97 10.59
CA LEU A 135 3.95 6.57 10.18
C LEU A 135 4.47 6.35 8.74
N LEU A 136 4.28 7.31 7.84
CA LEU A 136 4.80 7.22 6.49
C LEU A 136 6.34 7.21 6.46
N GLU A 137 7.01 7.98 7.34
CA GLU A 137 8.47 7.94 7.47
C GLU A 137 8.96 6.54 7.93
N ASN A 138 8.19 5.87 8.81
CA ASN A 138 8.46 4.48 9.21
C ASN A 138 8.32 3.50 8.04
N VAL A 139 7.27 3.66 7.22
CA VAL A 139 7.07 2.84 6.02
C VAL A 139 8.20 3.06 5.01
N GLN A 140 8.55 4.31 4.71
CA GLN A 140 9.64 4.66 3.79
C GLN A 140 10.98 4.08 4.21
N ARG A 141 11.24 3.99 5.51
CA ARG A 141 12.45 3.38 6.06
C ARG A 141 12.47 1.87 5.90
N TYR A 142 11.33 1.21 6.01
CA TYR A 142 11.20 -0.25 5.99
C TYR A 142 11.03 -0.83 4.59
N ALA A 143 10.36 -0.12 3.68
CA ALA A 143 10.02 -0.62 2.35
C ALA A 143 11.24 -0.77 1.43
N ASP A 144 11.17 -1.75 0.52
CA ASP A 144 12.11 -1.90 -0.60
C ASP A 144 11.63 -1.12 -1.83
N TYR A 145 10.31 -1.06 -2.03
CA TYR A 145 9.69 -0.45 -3.19
C TYR A 145 8.51 0.47 -2.82
N ILE A 146 8.32 1.49 -3.64
CA ILE A 146 7.11 2.34 -3.64
C ILE A 146 6.32 2.11 -4.92
N LEU A 147 5.02 1.82 -4.79
CA LEU A 147 4.02 1.84 -5.84
C LEU A 147 3.10 3.04 -5.62
N ILE A 148 2.86 3.83 -6.68
CA ILE A 148 2.06 5.06 -6.58
C ILE A 148 0.80 4.93 -7.43
N PRO A 149 -0.38 4.57 -6.87
CA PRO A 149 -1.64 4.62 -7.59
C PRO A 149 -2.00 6.06 -7.94
N MET A 150 -2.37 6.32 -9.20
CA MET A 150 -2.66 7.66 -9.71
C MET A 150 -3.92 7.65 -10.57
N ILE A 151 -4.83 8.59 -10.32
CA ILE A 151 -5.95 8.86 -11.22
C ILE A 151 -5.43 9.76 -12.34
N PRO A 152 -5.67 9.43 -13.63
CA PRO A 152 -5.18 10.24 -14.73
C PRO A 152 -5.95 11.58 -14.81
N ASP A 153 -5.32 12.62 -14.32
CA ASP A 153 -5.81 14.00 -14.37
C ASP A 153 -4.62 15.00 -14.46
N GLU A 154 -4.94 16.28 -14.62
CA GLU A 154 -3.96 17.34 -14.70
C GLU A 154 -3.05 17.42 -13.47
N PHE A 155 -3.62 17.23 -12.28
CA PHE A 155 -2.86 17.27 -11.02
C PHE A 155 -1.85 16.11 -10.93
N ALA A 156 -2.19 14.94 -11.49
CA ALA A 156 -1.26 13.82 -11.55
C ALA A 156 -0.01 14.18 -12.35
N LEU A 157 -0.16 14.79 -13.53
CA LEU A 157 0.98 15.25 -14.35
C LEU A 157 1.84 16.28 -13.61
N HIS A 158 1.22 17.30 -13.02
CA HIS A 158 1.95 18.33 -12.28
C HIS A 158 2.72 17.77 -11.06
N SER A 159 2.19 16.73 -10.42
CA SER A 159 2.81 16.13 -9.22
C SER A 159 4.03 15.24 -9.51
N LEU A 160 4.28 14.83 -10.77
CA LEU A 160 5.34 13.85 -11.09
C LEU A 160 6.73 14.31 -10.64
N ARG A 161 7.08 15.55 -10.95
CA ARG A 161 8.39 16.10 -10.59
C ARG A 161 8.57 16.18 -9.08
N ILE A 162 7.54 16.63 -8.36
CA ILE A 162 7.53 16.69 -6.88
C ILE A 162 7.72 15.29 -6.30
N LYS A 163 7.06 14.27 -6.87
CA LYS A 163 7.19 12.88 -6.42
C LYS A 163 8.59 12.32 -6.67
N ALA A 164 9.20 12.64 -7.81
CA ALA A 164 10.57 12.25 -8.11
C ALA A 164 11.58 12.91 -7.15
N GLU A 165 11.44 14.21 -6.91
CA GLU A 165 12.27 14.96 -5.97
C GLU A 165 12.11 14.43 -4.52
N SER A 166 10.87 14.15 -4.09
CA SER A 166 10.59 13.54 -2.78
C SER A 166 11.27 12.18 -2.64
N LEU A 167 11.24 11.33 -3.66
CA LEU A 167 11.91 10.04 -3.63
C LEU A 167 13.43 10.18 -3.50
N ILE A 168 14.04 11.13 -4.22
CA ILE A 168 15.47 11.43 -4.11
C ILE A 168 15.82 11.84 -2.69
N GLU A 169 15.01 12.71 -2.08
CA GLU A 169 15.22 13.15 -0.71
C GLU A 169 15.07 12.00 0.31
N ILE A 170 14.05 11.16 0.16
CA ILE A 170 13.86 9.96 1.01
C ILE A 170 15.07 9.03 0.89
N ARG A 171 15.57 8.78 -0.31
CA ARG A 171 16.76 7.95 -0.52
C ARG A 171 18.00 8.56 0.12
N ARG A 172 18.13 9.87 0.10
CA ARG A 172 19.27 10.57 0.70
C ARG A 172 19.25 10.56 2.22
N THR A 173 18.06 10.65 2.83
CA THR A 173 17.92 10.95 4.26
C THR A 173 17.37 9.82 5.10
N ILE A 174 16.56 8.92 4.51
CA ILE A 174 15.80 7.90 5.24
C ILE A 174 16.22 6.48 4.84
N ASN A 175 16.16 6.15 3.53
CA ASN A 175 16.37 4.80 3.03
C ASN A 175 17.08 4.82 1.66
N PRO A 176 18.43 4.66 1.62
CA PRO A 176 19.18 4.67 0.38
C PRO A 176 18.83 3.55 -0.61
N HIS A 177 18.23 2.46 -0.13
CA HIS A 177 17.86 1.28 -0.92
C HIS A 177 16.45 1.34 -1.49
N LEU A 178 15.63 2.30 -1.07
CA LEU A 178 14.26 2.45 -1.54
C LEU A 178 14.22 2.68 -3.05
N ARG A 179 13.41 1.90 -3.76
CA ARG A 179 13.24 1.98 -5.20
C ARG A 179 11.81 2.38 -5.56
N LEU A 180 11.66 3.11 -6.66
CA LEU A 180 10.34 3.37 -7.22
C LEU A 180 9.95 2.18 -8.11
N LEU A 181 8.90 1.47 -7.71
CA LEU A 181 8.33 0.40 -8.55
C LEU A 181 7.60 0.98 -9.75
N GLY A 182 6.88 2.10 -9.55
CA GLY A 182 6.27 2.88 -10.63
C GLY A 182 4.95 3.53 -10.25
N GLY A 183 4.47 4.39 -11.16
CA GLY A 183 3.11 4.92 -11.14
C GLY A 183 2.12 3.89 -11.71
N LEU A 184 1.03 3.61 -11.01
CA LEU A 184 -0.06 2.74 -11.46
C LEU A 184 -1.29 3.59 -11.78
N ILE A 185 -1.71 3.61 -13.03
CA ILE A 185 -2.93 4.32 -13.42
C ILE A 185 -4.14 3.52 -12.97
N ILE A 186 -5.01 4.17 -12.21
CA ILE A 186 -6.26 3.61 -11.71
C ILE A 186 -7.45 4.48 -12.14
N MET A 187 -8.65 3.92 -12.05
CA MET A 187 -9.88 4.58 -12.53
C MET A 187 -9.74 5.05 -13.97
N ASP A 188 -9.01 4.25 -14.78
CA ASP A 188 -8.79 4.53 -16.20
C ASP A 188 -10.10 4.45 -16.99
N GLU A 189 -10.26 5.36 -17.93
CA GLU A 189 -11.41 5.43 -18.84
C GLU A 189 -10.88 5.49 -20.28
N LYS A 190 -11.42 4.64 -21.17
CA LYS A 190 -10.91 4.50 -22.55
C LYS A 190 -11.04 5.76 -23.40
N ASN A 191 -12.00 6.62 -23.10
CA ASN A 191 -12.34 7.80 -23.88
C ASN A 191 -12.36 9.06 -23.02
N GLY A 192 -12.27 10.22 -23.68
CA GLY A 192 -12.34 11.53 -23.04
C GLY A 192 -11.03 12.01 -22.43
N THR A 193 -11.12 13.01 -21.58
CA THR A 193 -9.97 13.73 -21.01
C THR A 193 -9.03 12.82 -20.24
N LYS A 194 -9.55 11.79 -19.57
CA LYS A 194 -8.72 10.84 -18.80
C LYS A 194 -7.78 10.02 -19.70
N ALA A 195 -8.24 9.64 -20.90
CA ALA A 195 -7.38 8.92 -21.83
C ALA A 195 -6.18 9.77 -22.27
N ILE A 196 -6.40 11.07 -22.49
CA ILE A 196 -5.32 12.02 -22.84
C ILE A 196 -4.29 12.10 -21.70
N TYR A 197 -4.75 12.24 -20.44
CA TYR A 197 -3.85 12.29 -19.29
C TYR A 197 -3.15 10.95 -19.03
N ARG A 198 -3.84 9.81 -19.22
CA ARG A 198 -3.20 8.50 -19.18
C ARG A 198 -2.03 8.40 -20.14
N ASP A 199 -2.26 8.74 -21.42
CA ASP A 199 -1.24 8.65 -22.47
C ASP A 199 -0.07 9.60 -22.18
N ALA A 200 -0.36 10.80 -21.67
CA ALA A 200 0.66 11.74 -21.23
C ALA A 200 1.47 11.23 -20.03
N LEU A 201 0.82 10.61 -19.04
CA LEU A 201 1.50 10.00 -17.87
C LEU A 201 2.38 8.82 -18.29
N GLN A 202 1.93 7.98 -19.22
CA GLN A 202 2.70 6.81 -19.67
C GLN A 202 3.85 7.18 -20.64
N SER A 203 3.75 8.29 -21.35
CA SER A 203 4.77 8.73 -22.32
C SER A 203 5.90 9.58 -21.73
N GLN A 204 5.75 10.08 -20.49
CA GLN A 204 6.77 10.88 -19.84
C GLN A 204 7.91 10.01 -19.24
N ASP A 205 9.08 10.60 -19.02
CA ASP A 205 10.31 9.94 -18.55
C ASP A 205 10.71 10.29 -17.10
N VAL A 206 9.91 11.09 -16.39
CA VAL A 206 10.21 11.56 -15.03
C VAL A 206 10.16 10.41 -14.02
N ILE A 207 9.14 9.55 -14.11
CA ILE A 207 9.01 8.33 -13.31
C ILE A 207 8.51 7.16 -14.18
N PRO A 208 8.91 5.89 -13.90
CA PRO A 208 8.37 4.75 -14.64
C PRO A 208 6.88 4.56 -14.33
N PHE A 209 6.09 4.23 -15.34
CA PHE A 209 4.71 3.80 -15.19
C PHE A 209 4.54 2.31 -15.48
N PHE A 210 3.49 1.73 -14.91
CA PHE A 210 3.02 0.41 -15.31
C PHE A 210 2.38 0.48 -16.69
N ASN A 211 2.58 -0.57 -17.51
CA ASN A 211 1.83 -0.75 -18.74
C ASN A 211 0.37 -1.15 -18.44
N ALA A 212 0.20 -1.97 -17.40
CA ALA A 212 -1.10 -2.32 -16.89
C ALA A 212 -1.79 -1.12 -16.24
N THR A 213 -3.08 -0.93 -16.52
CA THR A 213 -3.94 0.08 -15.88
C THR A 213 -5.14 -0.59 -15.25
N VAL A 214 -5.71 0.03 -14.21
CA VAL A 214 -6.93 -0.45 -13.57
C VAL A 214 -8.09 0.43 -14.02
N ARG A 215 -9.00 -0.16 -14.80
CA ARG A 215 -10.18 0.55 -15.32
C ARG A 215 -11.13 0.91 -14.18
N LYS A 216 -11.84 2.03 -14.35
CA LYS A 216 -12.98 2.37 -13.49
C LYS A 216 -14.01 1.24 -13.53
N ASN A 217 -14.30 0.66 -12.37
CA ASN A 217 -15.14 -0.52 -12.29
C ASN A 217 -15.96 -0.54 -10.98
N ILE A 218 -17.28 -0.49 -11.09
CA ILE A 218 -18.19 -0.52 -9.94
C ILE A 218 -18.11 -1.85 -9.17
N THR A 219 -17.66 -2.93 -9.82
CA THR A 219 -17.50 -4.24 -9.16
C THR A 219 -16.46 -4.18 -8.05
N LEU A 220 -15.41 -3.34 -8.20
CA LEU A 220 -14.44 -3.11 -7.11
C LEU A 220 -15.10 -2.51 -5.87
N SER A 221 -16.00 -1.53 -6.04
CA SER A 221 -16.74 -0.95 -4.92
C SER A 221 -17.71 -1.95 -4.28
N ARG A 222 -18.31 -2.84 -5.09
CA ARG A 222 -19.19 -3.90 -4.56
C ARG A 222 -18.40 -4.96 -3.78
N ALA A 223 -17.18 -5.30 -4.23
CA ALA A 223 -16.28 -6.22 -3.55
C ALA A 223 -15.89 -5.68 -2.16
N ILE A 224 -15.62 -4.36 -2.03
CA ILE A 224 -15.38 -3.70 -0.74
C ILE A 224 -16.57 -3.92 0.20
N ASN A 225 -17.80 -3.68 -0.27
CA ASN A 225 -19.02 -3.86 0.54
C ASN A 225 -19.27 -5.32 0.93
N ALA A 226 -18.77 -6.27 0.15
CA ALA A 226 -18.85 -7.70 0.43
C ALA A 226 -17.72 -8.20 1.33
N HIS A 227 -16.75 -7.36 1.69
CA HIS A 227 -15.54 -7.73 2.42
C HIS A 227 -14.70 -8.83 1.72
N GLU A 228 -14.73 -8.84 0.40
CA GLU A 228 -14.02 -9.84 -0.42
C GLU A 228 -13.08 -9.17 -1.43
N PRO A 229 -11.86 -9.67 -1.63
CA PRO A 229 -11.00 -9.20 -2.72
C PRO A 229 -11.60 -9.58 -4.08
N ILE A 230 -11.24 -8.79 -5.11
CA ILE A 230 -11.88 -8.87 -6.44
C ILE A 230 -11.72 -10.25 -7.12
N ASN A 231 -10.59 -10.92 -6.91
CA ASN A 231 -10.30 -12.25 -7.48
C ASN A 231 -11.21 -13.35 -6.92
N THR A 232 -11.76 -13.16 -5.72
CA THR A 232 -12.77 -14.03 -5.10
C THR A 232 -14.18 -13.57 -5.44
N TYR A 233 -14.44 -12.27 -5.26
CA TYR A 233 -15.78 -11.71 -5.45
C TYR A 233 -16.30 -11.81 -6.89
N ALA A 234 -15.44 -11.55 -7.88
CA ALA A 234 -15.85 -11.52 -9.29
C ALA A 234 -14.68 -11.87 -10.23
N LYS A 235 -14.32 -13.15 -10.25
CA LYS A 235 -13.13 -13.67 -10.93
C LYS A 235 -13.00 -13.26 -12.41
N HIS A 236 -14.10 -13.10 -13.13
CA HIS A 236 -14.11 -12.80 -14.57
C HIS A 236 -14.37 -11.32 -14.87
N CYS A 237 -14.46 -10.43 -13.86
CA CYS A 237 -14.67 -9.02 -14.10
C CYS A 237 -13.39 -8.31 -14.56
N ASN A 238 -13.57 -7.18 -15.25
CA ASN A 238 -12.46 -6.36 -15.69
C ASN A 238 -11.53 -5.92 -14.56
N GLY A 239 -12.06 -5.66 -13.35
CA GLY A 239 -11.24 -5.27 -12.21
C GLY A 239 -10.26 -6.36 -11.79
N ASN A 240 -10.67 -7.63 -11.80
CA ASN A 240 -9.75 -8.73 -11.54
C ASN A 240 -8.73 -8.91 -12.67
N ILE A 241 -9.17 -8.88 -13.93
CA ILE A 241 -8.27 -9.00 -15.09
C ILE A 241 -7.17 -7.92 -15.01
N ASP A 242 -7.55 -6.68 -14.67
CA ASP A 242 -6.62 -5.56 -14.60
C ASP A 242 -5.61 -5.76 -13.44
N TYR A 243 -6.07 -6.13 -12.24
CA TYR A 243 -5.17 -6.39 -11.12
C TYR A 243 -4.30 -7.64 -11.32
N GLN A 244 -4.76 -8.66 -12.03
CA GLN A 244 -3.91 -9.78 -12.45
C GLN A 244 -2.75 -9.32 -13.34
N ALA A 245 -3.01 -8.41 -14.29
CA ALA A 245 -1.99 -7.83 -15.14
C ALA A 245 -1.00 -6.97 -14.33
N VAL A 246 -1.50 -6.17 -13.38
CA VAL A 246 -0.66 -5.39 -12.46
C VAL A 246 0.27 -6.29 -11.66
N VAL A 247 -0.24 -7.38 -11.07
CA VAL A 247 0.58 -8.33 -10.29
C VAL A 247 1.61 -9.03 -11.15
N ASN A 248 1.29 -9.41 -12.40
CA ASN A 248 2.28 -9.94 -13.35
C ASN A 248 3.44 -8.97 -13.54
N GLU A 249 3.12 -7.70 -13.71
CA GLU A 249 4.14 -6.66 -13.93
C GLU A 249 4.94 -6.36 -12.65
N ILE A 250 4.31 -6.40 -11.47
CA ILE A 250 5.02 -6.30 -10.17
C ILE A 250 6.08 -7.39 -10.07
N ILE A 251 5.68 -8.67 -10.23
CA ILE A 251 6.60 -9.81 -10.14
C ILE A 251 7.77 -9.63 -11.11
N GLY A 252 7.49 -9.32 -12.38
CA GLY A 252 8.55 -9.12 -13.37
C GLY A 252 9.46 -7.91 -13.12
N ARG A 253 9.05 -6.93 -12.28
CA ARG A 253 9.88 -5.77 -11.92
C ARG A 253 10.74 -6.00 -10.67
N VAL A 254 10.29 -6.84 -9.73
CA VAL A 254 10.99 -7.07 -8.47
C VAL A 254 11.96 -8.25 -8.54
N GLU A 255 11.77 -9.17 -9.49
CA GLU A 255 12.65 -10.34 -9.71
C GLU A 255 13.86 -10.05 -10.63
N LYS A 256 13.96 -8.82 -11.14
CA LYS A 256 15.11 -8.33 -11.91
C LYS A 256 16.13 -7.63 -11.01
#